data_f8c64d12eea34d7c5f99da284b563901
#
_entry.id   f8c64d12eea34d7c5f99da284b563901
#
_cell.length_a   1.000
_cell.length_b   1.000
_cell.length_c   1.000
_cell.angle_alpha   90.00
_cell.angle_beta   90.00
_cell.angle_gamma   90.00
#
_symmetry.space_group_name_H-M   'P 1'
#
loop_
_entity.id
_entity.type
_entity.pdbx_description
1 polymer ?
#
loop_
_entity_poly.entity_id
_entity_poly.type
_entity_poly.pdbx_seq_one_letter_code
_entity_poly.pdbx_strand_id
1 'polypeptide(L)'
;MKKRQFSTMSPICTILTLLFGILMAALAALALQKGPLLSTLEGFRAEPVLFALNLWPVAAMVLFLYFLFGNAWYGTGFATLLWGLLSYVNLIKVEARGDPFVPGDVLLLTEGMEAVGSYQLDMHWGKLSILLFLCMGMFLLGARIKSAKLHMSVRILAALSVAAAFVATMAFVYPDRALYEKMKGPNRANVPAVYDAFGFPYCFLHNFNLYPVDVPPGYDSQEAAAYETQFREEKVTPEVAPNILMVMCEAFTDPVSYTHLRAHETSAH
;
A
#
# COMPACT_ATOMS: atom_id res chain seq x y z
N MET A 1 8.77 25.03 39.92
CA MET A 1 8.33 24.16 38.81
C MET A 1 8.05 22.74 39.36
N LYS A 2 6.77 22.30 39.44
CA LYS A 2 6.44 20.94 39.86
C LYS A 2 6.94 19.97 38.77
N LYS A 3 7.90 19.07 39.13
CA LYS A 3 8.27 17.95 38.24
C LYS A 3 7.00 17.15 37.90
N ARG A 4 6.56 17.16 36.63
CA ARG A 4 5.45 16.31 36.19
C ARG A 4 5.86 14.87 36.45
N GLN A 5 5.20 14.20 37.38
CA GLN A 5 5.31 12.76 37.60
C GLN A 5 4.67 12.06 36.39
N PHE A 6 5.52 11.49 35.53
CA PHE A 6 5.04 10.63 34.45
C PHE A 6 4.68 9.26 35.05
N SER A 7 3.48 8.78 34.76
CA SER A 7 3.10 7.42 35.11
C SER A 7 3.88 6.45 34.21
N THR A 8 4.56 5.49 34.84
CA THR A 8 5.24 4.40 34.12
C THR A 8 4.39 3.15 34.19
N MET A 9 4.07 2.56 33.03
CA MET A 9 3.29 1.33 32.95
C MET A 9 4.08 0.13 33.47
N SER A 10 3.37 -0.87 33.97
CA SER A 10 3.93 -2.19 34.24
C SER A 10 4.29 -2.89 32.90
N PRO A 11 5.17 -3.92 32.91
CA PRO A 11 5.45 -4.70 31.72
C PRO A 11 4.20 -5.31 31.09
N ILE A 12 3.27 -5.80 31.90
CA ILE A 12 1.99 -6.37 31.44
C ILE A 12 1.15 -5.30 30.72
N CYS A 13 1.00 -4.10 31.31
CA CYS A 13 0.27 -3.02 30.67
C CYS A 13 0.94 -2.57 29.35
N THR A 14 2.28 -2.60 29.28
CA THR A 14 2.99 -2.29 28.04
C THR A 14 2.69 -3.32 26.95
N ILE A 15 2.69 -4.61 27.29
CA ILE A 15 2.33 -5.70 26.36
C ILE A 15 0.88 -5.54 25.88
N LEU A 16 -0.05 -5.30 26.79
CA LEU A 16 -1.47 -5.09 26.42
C LEU A 16 -1.65 -3.86 25.52
N THR A 17 -0.90 -2.78 25.76
CA THR A 17 -0.91 -1.59 24.89
C THR A 17 -0.36 -1.93 23.50
N LEU A 18 0.67 -2.74 23.39
CA LEU A 18 1.21 -3.17 22.10
C LEU A 18 0.21 -4.06 21.34
N LEU A 19 -0.42 -5.02 22.01
CA LEU A 19 -1.47 -5.86 21.40
C LEU A 19 -2.66 -5.02 20.95
N PHE A 20 -3.13 -4.10 21.77
CA PHE A 20 -4.15 -3.12 21.40
C PHE A 20 -3.71 -2.28 20.19
N GLY A 21 -2.46 -1.83 20.19
CA GLY A 21 -1.88 -1.05 19.11
C GLY A 21 -1.81 -1.78 17.79
N ILE A 22 -1.41 -3.04 17.80
CA ILE A 22 -1.39 -3.90 16.62
C ILE A 22 -2.82 -4.05 16.07
N LEU A 23 -3.79 -4.31 16.95
CA LEU A 23 -5.19 -4.42 16.55
C LEU A 23 -5.70 -3.11 15.93
N MET A 24 -5.44 -1.96 16.56
CA MET A 24 -5.90 -0.65 16.07
C MET A 24 -5.26 -0.29 14.72
N ALA A 25 -3.97 -0.54 14.55
CA ALA A 25 -3.28 -0.28 13.29
C ALA A 25 -3.77 -1.22 12.17
N ALA A 26 -4.03 -2.50 12.49
CA ALA A 26 -4.60 -3.45 11.55
C ALA A 26 -6.04 -3.06 11.14
N LEU A 27 -6.87 -2.66 12.10
CA LEU A 27 -8.21 -2.16 11.82
C LEU A 27 -8.17 -0.90 10.95
N ALA A 28 -7.26 0.05 11.22
CA ALA A 28 -7.10 1.24 10.38
C ALA A 28 -6.70 0.88 8.94
N ALA A 29 -5.79 -0.09 8.77
CA ALA A 29 -5.35 -0.56 7.46
C ALA A 29 -6.46 -1.26 6.67
N LEU A 30 -7.38 -1.96 7.33
CA LEU A 30 -8.43 -2.75 6.67
C LEU A 30 -9.75 -1.99 6.55
N ALA A 31 -10.10 -1.14 7.53
CA ALA A 31 -11.38 -0.42 7.54
C ALA A 31 -11.42 0.79 6.59
N LEU A 32 -10.26 1.29 6.16
CA LEU A 32 -10.15 2.42 5.23
C LEU A 32 -10.05 1.99 3.76
N GLN A 33 -10.03 0.68 3.45
CA GLN A 33 -10.13 0.21 2.06
C GLN A 33 -11.55 0.43 1.49
N LYS A 34 -11.72 0.28 0.18
CA LYS A 34 -12.99 0.55 -0.51
C LYS A 34 -14.05 -0.50 -0.19
N GLY A 35 -13.66 -1.76 -0.23
CA GLY A 35 -14.58 -2.88 -0.01
C GLY A 35 -15.03 -3.00 1.45
N PRO A 36 -16.13 -3.71 1.69
CA PRO A 36 -16.61 -3.93 3.04
C PRO A 36 -15.61 -4.80 3.83
N LEU A 37 -15.37 -4.45 5.07
CA LEU A 37 -14.49 -5.22 5.97
C LEU A 37 -14.91 -6.71 6.05
N LEU A 38 -16.20 -6.99 5.85
CA LEU A 38 -16.73 -8.34 5.84
C LEU A 38 -16.12 -9.23 4.74
N SER A 39 -15.90 -8.68 3.54
CA SER A 39 -15.28 -9.44 2.43
C SER A 39 -13.84 -9.85 2.76
N THR A 40 -13.10 -8.98 3.43
CA THR A 40 -11.74 -9.29 3.91
C THR A 40 -11.76 -10.37 4.99
N LEU A 41 -12.71 -10.29 5.93
CA LEU A 41 -12.86 -11.30 6.98
C LEU A 41 -13.28 -12.68 6.41
N GLU A 42 -14.13 -12.69 5.39
CA GLU A 42 -14.46 -13.91 4.65
C GLU A 42 -13.24 -14.47 3.91
N GLY A 43 -12.43 -13.63 3.29
CA GLY A 43 -11.15 -14.02 2.71
C GLY A 43 -10.19 -14.63 3.73
N PHE A 44 -10.06 -14.03 4.91
CA PHE A 44 -9.24 -14.58 6.01
C PHE A 44 -9.79 -15.90 6.57
N ARG A 45 -11.12 -16.08 6.54
CA ARG A 45 -11.72 -17.34 6.93
C ARG A 45 -11.48 -18.44 5.89
N ALA A 46 -11.52 -18.09 4.61
CA ALA A 46 -11.24 -19.01 3.52
C ALA A 46 -9.77 -19.42 3.45
N GLU A 47 -8.88 -18.46 3.72
CA GLU A 47 -7.43 -18.61 3.69
C GLU A 47 -6.79 -17.97 4.94
N PRO A 48 -6.65 -18.73 6.05
CA PRO A 48 -6.15 -18.20 7.33
C PRO A 48 -4.73 -17.62 7.24
N VAL A 49 -3.94 -18.04 6.26
CA VAL A 49 -2.60 -17.50 6.03
C VAL A 49 -2.65 -16.00 5.68
N LEU A 50 -3.72 -15.54 5.02
CA LEU A 50 -3.91 -14.13 4.69
C LEU A 50 -4.02 -13.26 5.95
N PHE A 51 -4.67 -13.77 7.01
CA PHE A 51 -4.72 -13.06 8.28
C PHE A 51 -3.30 -12.80 8.83
N ALA A 52 -2.45 -13.82 8.83
CA ALA A 52 -1.07 -13.70 9.30
C ALA A 52 -0.25 -12.74 8.40
N LEU A 53 -0.42 -12.82 7.08
CA LEU A 53 0.29 -11.97 6.12
C LEU A 53 -0.14 -10.50 6.18
N ASN A 54 -1.38 -10.20 6.58
CA ASN A 54 -1.83 -8.83 6.81
C ASN A 54 -1.43 -8.31 8.19
N LEU A 55 -1.48 -9.17 9.22
CA LEU A 55 -1.18 -8.77 10.58
C LEU A 55 0.32 -8.57 10.82
N TRP A 56 1.15 -9.40 10.20
CA TRP A 56 2.60 -9.39 10.40
C TRP A 56 3.27 -8.04 10.10
N PRO A 57 3.07 -7.39 8.94
CA PRO A 57 3.74 -6.12 8.63
C PRO A 57 3.29 -5.01 9.58
N VAL A 58 2.03 -5.03 9.98
CA VAL A 58 1.48 -4.08 10.94
C VAL A 58 2.11 -4.29 12.32
N ALA A 59 2.17 -5.54 12.78
CA ALA A 59 2.77 -5.89 14.06
C ALA A 59 4.29 -5.59 14.07
N ALA A 60 5.00 -5.92 13.00
CA ALA A 60 6.41 -5.60 12.86
C ALA A 60 6.66 -4.09 12.95
N MET A 61 5.84 -3.27 12.31
CA MET A 61 5.94 -1.81 12.38
C MET A 61 5.70 -1.29 13.81
N VAL A 62 4.63 -1.74 14.48
CA VAL A 62 4.33 -1.33 15.87
C VAL A 62 5.50 -1.70 16.80
N LEU A 63 6.00 -2.93 16.70
CA LEU A 63 7.09 -3.42 17.54
C LEU A 63 8.42 -2.70 17.23
N PHE A 64 8.75 -2.52 15.96
CA PHE A 64 9.95 -1.78 15.55
C PHE A 64 9.95 -0.36 16.12
N LEU A 65 8.85 0.37 15.94
CA LEU A 65 8.71 1.75 16.40
C LEU A 65 8.65 1.81 17.94
N TYR A 66 8.04 0.82 18.60
CA TYR A 66 8.10 0.72 20.06
C TYR A 66 9.54 0.59 20.56
N PHE A 67 10.33 -0.32 19.98
CA PHE A 67 11.73 -0.48 20.37
C PHE A 67 12.57 0.75 20.01
N LEU A 68 12.27 1.41 18.92
CA LEU A 68 12.94 2.64 18.50
C LEU A 68 12.67 3.80 19.47
N PHE A 69 11.40 4.09 19.76
CA PHE A 69 11.00 5.21 20.62
C PHE A 69 11.03 4.88 22.12
N GLY A 70 10.94 3.59 22.49
CA GLY A 70 10.81 3.14 23.89
C GLY A 70 9.45 3.50 24.51
N ASN A 71 8.44 3.73 23.69
CA ASN A 71 7.10 4.06 24.14
C ASN A 71 6.06 3.37 23.23
N ALA A 72 5.23 2.51 23.83
CA ALA A 72 4.22 1.73 23.11
C ALA A 72 3.17 2.62 22.42
N TRP A 73 2.76 3.70 23.06
CA TRP A 73 1.78 4.62 22.48
C TRP A 73 2.30 5.35 21.24
N TYR A 74 3.58 5.74 21.23
CA TYR A 74 4.20 6.34 20.04
C TYR A 74 4.34 5.31 18.92
N GLY A 75 4.83 4.10 19.24
CA GLY A 75 4.92 3.03 18.26
C GLY A 75 3.57 2.71 17.61
N THR A 76 2.53 2.57 18.43
CA THR A 76 1.15 2.36 17.98
C THR A 76 0.64 3.53 17.13
N GLY A 77 0.78 4.76 17.63
CA GLY A 77 0.26 5.95 16.95
C GLY A 77 0.88 6.15 15.56
N PHE A 78 2.20 6.01 15.43
CA PHE A 78 2.87 6.11 14.13
C PHE A 78 2.53 4.97 13.18
N ALA A 79 2.43 3.72 13.67
CA ALA A 79 2.04 2.59 12.83
C ALA A 79 0.58 2.72 12.35
N THR A 80 -0.34 3.11 13.24
CA THR A 80 -1.76 3.37 12.89
C THR A 80 -1.87 4.51 11.86
N LEU A 81 -1.10 5.58 12.05
CA LEU A 81 -1.09 6.71 11.11
C LEU A 81 -0.60 6.28 9.73
N LEU A 82 0.54 5.57 9.67
CA LEU A 82 1.13 5.17 8.39
C LEU A 82 0.22 4.19 7.63
N TRP A 83 -0.17 3.08 8.26
CA TRP A 83 -1.04 2.09 7.62
C TRP A 83 -2.42 2.66 7.30
N GLY A 84 -2.97 3.50 8.18
CA GLY A 84 -4.24 4.18 7.94
C GLY A 84 -4.16 5.16 6.76
N LEU A 85 -3.09 5.96 6.66
CA LEU A 85 -2.91 6.88 5.52
C LEU A 85 -2.70 6.13 4.20
N LEU A 86 -1.89 5.06 4.18
CA LEU A 86 -1.70 4.24 2.98
C LEU A 86 -3.03 3.63 2.52
N SER A 87 -3.82 3.09 3.45
CA SER A 87 -5.13 2.53 3.14
C SER A 87 -6.14 3.61 2.70
N TYR A 88 -6.06 4.81 3.28
CA TYR A 88 -6.88 5.95 2.87
C TYR A 88 -6.55 6.43 1.45
N VAL A 89 -5.27 6.50 1.10
CA VAL A 89 -4.83 6.80 -0.27
C VAL A 89 -5.33 5.73 -1.25
N ASN A 90 -5.24 4.45 -0.86
CA ASN A 90 -5.80 3.36 -1.64
C ASN A 90 -7.31 3.52 -1.88
N LEU A 91 -8.08 3.87 -0.85
CA LEU A 91 -9.52 4.12 -0.97
C LEU A 91 -9.81 5.19 -2.03
N ILE A 92 -9.16 6.36 -1.92
CA ILE A 92 -9.37 7.48 -2.86
C ILE A 92 -8.95 7.09 -4.27
N LYS A 93 -7.81 6.41 -4.43
CA LYS A 93 -7.33 5.98 -5.74
C LYS A 93 -8.28 4.98 -6.41
N VAL A 94 -8.76 3.99 -5.67
CA VAL A 94 -9.72 3.01 -6.21
C VAL A 94 -11.04 3.68 -6.60
N GLU A 95 -11.50 4.67 -5.86
CA GLU A 95 -12.73 5.41 -6.21
C GLU A 95 -12.54 6.30 -7.44
N ALA A 96 -11.38 6.96 -7.56
CA ALA A 96 -11.12 7.88 -8.66
C ALA A 96 -10.74 7.18 -9.98
N ARG A 97 -10.02 6.05 -9.92
CA ARG A 97 -9.43 5.39 -11.09
C ARG A 97 -9.84 3.94 -11.28
N GLY A 98 -10.46 3.31 -10.29
CA GLY A 98 -10.75 1.89 -10.30
C GLY A 98 -9.56 0.98 -9.96
N ASP A 99 -8.36 1.53 -9.78
CA ASP A 99 -7.13 0.78 -9.52
C ASP A 99 -6.64 0.97 -8.09
N PRO A 100 -6.19 -0.09 -7.39
CA PRO A 100 -5.65 0.05 -6.06
C PRO A 100 -4.28 0.75 -6.03
N PHE A 101 -3.94 1.26 -4.86
CA PHE A 101 -2.66 1.88 -4.60
C PHE A 101 -1.56 0.82 -4.49
N VAL A 102 -0.52 0.96 -5.31
CA VAL A 102 0.61 0.04 -5.38
C VAL A 102 1.92 0.78 -5.07
N PRO A 103 2.99 0.07 -4.66
CA PRO A 103 4.27 0.72 -4.34
C PRO A 103 4.85 1.57 -5.47
N GLY A 104 4.63 1.19 -6.72
CA GLY A 104 5.08 1.96 -7.87
C GLY A 104 4.45 3.34 -8.01
N ASP A 105 3.25 3.54 -7.49
CA ASP A 105 2.65 4.87 -7.47
C ASP A 105 3.45 5.88 -6.66
N VAL A 106 4.23 5.40 -5.68
CA VAL A 106 5.13 6.26 -4.89
C VAL A 106 6.25 6.82 -5.76
N LEU A 107 6.71 6.07 -6.75
CA LEU A 107 7.74 6.52 -7.69
C LEU A 107 7.20 7.56 -8.68
N LEU A 108 5.89 7.49 -8.95
CA LEU A 108 5.17 8.38 -9.88
C LEU A 108 4.47 9.54 -9.16
N LEU A 109 4.79 9.80 -7.88
CA LEU A 109 4.11 10.85 -7.08
C LEU A 109 4.19 12.24 -7.73
N THR A 110 5.31 12.60 -8.34
CA THR A 110 5.48 13.90 -9.01
C THR A 110 4.57 14.03 -10.22
N GLU A 111 4.54 13.02 -11.07
CA GLU A 111 3.67 12.97 -12.25
C GLU A 111 2.19 12.82 -11.84
N GLY A 112 1.92 12.01 -10.82
CA GLY A 112 0.58 11.83 -10.26
C GLY A 112 0.01 13.10 -9.65
N MET A 113 0.82 13.95 -9.02
CA MET A 113 0.36 15.24 -8.47
C MET A 113 -0.06 16.24 -9.56
N GLU A 114 0.58 16.22 -10.72
CA GLU A 114 0.16 17.01 -11.87
C GLU A 114 -1.19 16.53 -12.42
N ALA A 115 -1.41 15.22 -12.43
CA ALA A 115 -2.65 14.62 -12.90
C ALA A 115 -3.82 14.79 -11.90
N VAL A 116 -3.55 14.90 -10.59
CA VAL A 116 -4.57 15.04 -9.53
C VAL A 116 -5.47 16.26 -9.78
N GLY A 117 -4.93 17.35 -10.35
CA GLY A 117 -5.72 18.54 -10.68
C GLY A 117 -6.84 18.32 -11.72
N SER A 118 -6.77 17.23 -12.48
CA SER A 118 -7.77 16.87 -13.50
C SER A 118 -8.86 15.91 -13.00
N TYR A 119 -8.70 15.32 -11.80
CA TYR A 119 -9.67 14.37 -11.21
C TYR A 119 -10.51 15.05 -10.13
N GLN A 120 -11.81 14.77 -10.12
CA GLN A 120 -12.67 15.08 -8.97
C GLN A 120 -12.45 14.00 -7.90
N LEU A 121 -11.67 14.34 -6.87
CA LEU A 121 -11.39 13.42 -5.78
C LEU A 121 -12.46 13.57 -4.69
N ASP A 122 -13.21 12.51 -4.44
CA ASP A 122 -14.13 12.44 -3.31
C ASP A 122 -13.35 12.16 -2.01
N MET A 123 -13.07 13.23 -1.28
CA MET A 123 -12.34 13.16 -0.02
C MET A 123 -13.25 12.76 1.13
N HIS A 124 -13.02 11.59 1.71
CA HIS A 124 -13.74 11.12 2.90
C HIS A 124 -13.25 11.78 4.19
N TRP A 125 -13.50 13.10 4.33
CA TRP A 125 -13.02 13.90 5.46
C TRP A 125 -13.37 13.31 6.82
N GLY A 126 -14.55 12.66 6.96
CA GLY A 126 -14.96 12.00 8.19
C GLY A 126 -14.02 10.83 8.57
N LYS A 127 -13.67 9.95 7.62
CA LYS A 127 -12.75 8.84 7.85
C LYS A 127 -11.35 9.34 8.21
N LEU A 128 -10.85 10.34 7.48
CA LEU A 128 -9.55 10.95 7.76
C LEU A 128 -9.52 11.61 9.15
N SER A 129 -10.56 12.36 9.50
CA SER A 129 -10.66 13.01 10.80
C SER A 129 -10.66 12.01 11.96
N ILE A 130 -11.37 10.89 11.83
CA ILE A 130 -11.37 9.81 12.83
C ILE A 130 -9.96 9.23 12.98
N LEU A 131 -9.27 8.93 11.90
CA LEU A 131 -7.90 8.42 11.92
C LEU A 131 -6.96 9.39 12.64
N LEU A 132 -6.99 10.67 12.25
CA LEU A 132 -6.12 11.70 12.85
C LEU A 132 -6.44 11.93 14.33
N PHE A 133 -7.72 11.90 14.72
CA PHE A 133 -8.13 12.04 16.11
C PHE A 133 -7.66 10.86 16.97
N LEU A 134 -7.77 9.62 16.46
CA LEU A 134 -7.25 8.42 17.14
C LEU A 134 -5.73 8.50 17.33
N CYS A 135 -4.99 8.86 16.28
CA CYS A 135 -3.54 9.01 16.35
C CYS A 135 -3.13 10.13 17.33
N MET A 136 -3.85 11.26 17.31
CA MET A 136 -3.63 12.35 18.27
C MET A 136 -3.83 11.87 19.71
N GLY A 137 -4.89 11.11 19.99
CA GLY A 137 -5.12 10.51 21.31
C GLY A 137 -3.96 9.61 21.74
N MET A 138 -3.44 8.76 20.85
CA MET A 138 -2.29 7.89 21.12
C MET A 138 -1.02 8.70 21.41
N PHE A 139 -0.75 9.77 20.67
CA PHE A 139 0.40 10.64 20.91
C PHE A 139 0.28 11.41 22.23
N LEU A 140 -0.91 11.90 22.56
CA LEU A 140 -1.18 12.55 23.85
C LEU A 140 -1.01 11.59 25.02
N LEU A 141 -1.44 10.33 24.88
CA LEU A 141 -1.21 9.29 25.90
C LEU A 141 0.30 8.99 26.02
N GLY A 142 1.01 8.86 24.91
CA GLY A 142 2.46 8.66 24.89
C GLY A 142 3.23 9.80 25.56
N ALA A 143 2.74 11.03 25.45
CA ALA A 143 3.31 12.19 26.12
C ALA A 143 3.08 12.19 27.66
N ARG A 144 2.11 11.44 28.13
CA ARG A 144 1.75 11.37 29.57
C ARG A 144 2.17 10.06 30.24
N ILE A 145 2.15 8.97 29.49
CA ILE A 145 2.34 7.61 30.00
C ILE A 145 3.59 7.01 29.33
N LYS A 146 4.55 6.61 30.14
CA LYS A 146 5.77 5.93 29.67
C LYS A 146 5.62 4.43 29.76
N SER A 147 6.10 3.70 28.77
CA SER A 147 6.17 2.25 28.80
C SER A 147 7.18 1.75 29.82
N ALA A 148 7.11 0.45 30.15
CA ALA A 148 8.10 -0.21 30.97
C ALA A 148 9.50 -0.01 30.39
N LYS A 149 10.45 0.30 31.25
CA LYS A 149 11.83 0.58 30.83
C LYS A 149 12.52 -0.74 30.41
N LEU A 150 13.03 -0.74 29.19
CA LEU A 150 13.95 -1.76 28.68
C LEU A 150 15.35 -1.18 28.56
N HIS A 151 16.35 -1.99 28.81
CA HIS A 151 17.74 -1.59 28.60
C HIS A 151 17.98 -1.25 27.12
N MET A 152 18.80 -0.25 26.85
CA MET A 152 19.00 0.27 25.46
C MET A 152 19.53 -0.81 24.51
N SER A 153 20.46 -1.67 24.98
CA SER A 153 20.99 -2.78 24.18
C SER A 153 19.91 -3.78 23.77
N VAL A 154 18.98 -4.10 24.70
CA VAL A 154 17.84 -4.99 24.42
C VAL A 154 16.91 -4.36 23.38
N ARG A 155 16.64 -3.06 23.49
CA ARG A 155 15.81 -2.32 22.52
C ARG A 155 16.43 -2.35 21.13
N ILE A 156 17.71 -2.05 21.01
CA ILE A 156 18.42 -2.05 19.72
C ILE A 156 18.41 -3.44 19.11
N LEU A 157 18.78 -4.47 19.90
CA LEU A 157 18.78 -5.85 19.41
C LEU A 157 17.38 -6.30 18.96
N ALA A 158 16.34 -6.00 19.74
CA ALA A 158 14.97 -6.32 19.39
C ALA A 158 14.50 -5.57 18.14
N ALA A 159 14.81 -4.28 17.99
CA ALA A 159 14.49 -3.51 16.79
C ALA A 159 15.17 -4.11 15.54
N LEU A 160 16.46 -4.44 15.64
CA LEU A 160 17.20 -5.08 14.55
C LEU A 160 16.64 -6.47 14.21
N SER A 161 16.24 -7.26 15.21
CA SER A 161 15.64 -8.58 15.00
C SER A 161 14.30 -8.49 14.28
N VAL A 162 13.44 -7.55 14.67
CA VAL A 162 12.16 -7.30 13.99
C VAL A 162 12.39 -6.81 12.57
N ALA A 163 13.32 -5.88 12.36
CA ALA A 163 13.66 -5.39 11.02
C ALA A 163 14.21 -6.51 10.12
N ALA A 164 15.13 -7.34 10.64
CA ALA A 164 15.68 -8.47 9.90
C ALA A 164 14.60 -9.50 9.53
N ALA A 165 13.69 -9.82 10.46
CA ALA A 165 12.56 -10.71 10.20
C ALA A 165 11.62 -10.13 9.14
N PHE A 166 11.34 -8.81 9.18
CA PHE A 166 10.53 -8.13 8.17
C PHE A 166 11.20 -8.16 6.80
N VAL A 167 12.49 -7.84 6.71
CA VAL A 167 13.26 -7.92 5.45
C VAL A 167 13.27 -9.35 4.90
N ALA A 168 13.46 -10.36 5.75
CA ALA A 168 13.40 -11.75 5.31
C ALA A 168 12.03 -12.14 4.76
N THR A 169 10.93 -11.72 5.39
CA THR A 169 9.58 -11.97 4.86
C THR A 169 9.33 -11.21 3.55
N MET A 170 9.83 -9.99 3.41
CA MET A 170 9.78 -9.23 2.16
C MET A 170 10.58 -9.89 1.03
N ALA A 171 11.68 -10.57 1.35
CA ALA A 171 12.51 -11.24 0.34
C ALA A 171 11.97 -12.60 -0.09
N PHE A 172 11.34 -13.36 0.81
CA PHE A 172 11.02 -14.77 0.57
C PHE A 172 9.54 -15.13 0.62
N VAL A 173 8.69 -14.32 1.26
CA VAL A 173 7.27 -14.66 1.46
C VAL A 173 6.36 -13.78 0.60
N TYR A 174 6.53 -12.47 0.64
CA TYR A 174 5.66 -11.57 -0.12
C TYR A 174 5.84 -11.68 -1.65
N PRO A 175 7.03 -11.95 -2.22
CA PRO A 175 7.20 -12.11 -3.66
C PRO A 175 6.70 -13.45 -4.22
N ASP A 176 6.36 -14.41 -3.36
CA ASP A 176 6.04 -15.78 -3.79
C ASP A 176 4.73 -15.80 -4.59
N ARG A 177 4.88 -15.89 -5.92
CA ARG A 177 3.76 -16.01 -6.87
C ARG A 177 3.01 -17.33 -6.69
N ALA A 178 3.71 -18.43 -6.36
CA ALA A 178 3.07 -19.71 -6.18
C ALA A 178 2.13 -19.69 -4.96
N LEU A 179 2.55 -19.02 -3.89
CA LEU A 179 1.70 -18.78 -2.72
C LEU A 179 0.49 -17.92 -3.11
N TYR A 180 0.70 -16.82 -3.85
CA TYR A 180 -0.36 -15.92 -4.27
C TYR A 180 -1.40 -16.60 -5.18
N GLU A 181 -0.96 -17.36 -6.17
CA GLU A 181 -1.86 -18.06 -7.10
C GLU A 181 -2.65 -19.20 -6.46
N LYS A 182 -2.06 -19.88 -5.47
CA LYS A 182 -2.68 -20.98 -4.74
C LYS A 182 -3.79 -20.55 -3.80
N MET A 183 -3.77 -19.30 -3.32
CA MET A 183 -4.81 -18.80 -2.41
C MET A 183 -6.17 -18.76 -3.08
N LYS A 184 -7.21 -19.18 -2.36
CA LYS A 184 -8.60 -19.09 -2.80
C LYS A 184 -9.05 -17.64 -2.75
N GLY A 185 -9.71 -17.16 -3.81
CA GLY A 185 -10.19 -15.78 -3.86
C GLY A 185 -10.79 -15.40 -5.21
N PRO A 186 -11.07 -14.11 -5.43
CA PRO A 186 -11.64 -13.61 -6.68
C PRO A 186 -10.67 -13.79 -7.86
N ASN A 187 -11.22 -13.58 -9.06
CA ASN A 187 -10.40 -13.57 -10.28
C ASN A 187 -9.28 -12.53 -10.15
N ARG A 188 -8.03 -12.94 -10.41
CA ARG A 188 -6.84 -12.11 -10.30
C ARG A 188 -6.82 -10.91 -11.26
N ALA A 189 -7.56 -11.00 -12.37
CA ALA A 189 -7.75 -9.88 -13.29
C ALA A 189 -8.58 -8.73 -12.68
N ASN A 190 -9.42 -9.02 -11.67
CA ASN A 190 -10.15 -8.00 -10.92
C ASN A 190 -9.32 -7.57 -9.69
N VAL A 191 -8.33 -6.72 -9.90
CA VAL A 191 -7.37 -6.32 -8.86
C VAL A 191 -8.04 -5.66 -7.65
N PRO A 192 -9.04 -4.76 -7.80
CA PRO A 192 -9.76 -4.22 -6.65
C PRO A 192 -10.43 -5.29 -5.79
N ALA A 193 -11.10 -6.27 -6.41
CA ALA A 193 -11.74 -7.35 -5.67
C ALA A 193 -10.72 -8.24 -4.93
N VAL A 194 -9.50 -8.40 -5.49
CA VAL A 194 -8.41 -9.11 -4.81
C VAL A 194 -7.96 -8.34 -3.57
N TYR A 195 -7.80 -7.02 -3.65
CA TYR A 195 -7.45 -6.19 -2.50
C TYR A 195 -8.52 -6.23 -1.40
N ASP A 196 -9.79 -6.25 -1.79
CA ASP A 196 -10.91 -6.36 -0.84
C ASP A 196 -10.95 -7.72 -0.14
N ALA A 197 -10.63 -8.80 -0.84
CA ALA A 197 -10.65 -10.15 -0.28
C ALA A 197 -9.35 -10.51 0.48
N PHE A 198 -8.20 -10.09 -0.03
CA PHE A 198 -6.88 -10.47 0.52
C PHE A 198 -6.35 -9.48 1.55
N GLY A 199 -6.90 -8.29 1.60
CA GLY A 199 -6.48 -7.21 2.49
C GLY A 199 -5.36 -6.34 1.91
N PHE A 200 -5.49 -5.04 2.15
CA PHE A 200 -4.57 -4.03 1.63
C PHE A 200 -3.10 -4.25 2.02
N PRO A 201 -2.75 -4.51 3.31
CA PRO A 201 -1.34 -4.67 3.68
C PRO A 201 -0.62 -5.79 2.92
N TYR A 202 -1.26 -6.96 2.77
CA TYR A 202 -0.67 -8.06 2.02
C TYR A 202 -0.51 -7.71 0.54
N CYS A 203 -1.57 -7.23 -0.12
CA CYS A 203 -1.53 -6.91 -1.55
C CYS A 203 -0.53 -5.80 -1.86
N PHE A 204 -0.45 -4.77 -1.02
CA PHE A 204 0.51 -3.69 -1.18
C PHE A 204 1.96 -4.20 -1.12
N LEU A 205 2.27 -5.05 -0.12
CA LEU A 205 3.62 -5.59 0.02
C LEU A 205 3.97 -6.63 -1.04
N HIS A 206 3.01 -7.45 -1.47
CA HIS A 206 3.20 -8.40 -2.58
C HIS A 206 3.62 -7.68 -3.86
N ASN A 207 3.05 -6.51 -4.12
CA ASN A 207 3.31 -5.73 -5.33
C ASN A 207 4.66 -4.99 -5.35
N PHE A 208 5.45 -4.99 -4.26
CA PHE A 208 6.80 -4.39 -4.27
C PHE A 208 7.74 -5.03 -5.29
N ASN A 209 7.54 -6.31 -5.61
CA ASN A 209 8.43 -7.07 -6.49
C ASN A 209 7.98 -7.10 -7.95
N LEU A 210 6.89 -6.43 -8.29
CA LEU A 210 6.42 -6.33 -9.68
C LEU A 210 7.14 -5.25 -10.50
N TYR A 211 8.03 -4.49 -9.88
CA TYR A 211 8.65 -3.31 -10.50
C TYR A 211 10.01 -3.51 -11.17
N PRO A 212 10.85 -4.49 -10.86
CA PRO A 212 11.93 -4.78 -11.78
C PRO A 212 11.34 -5.49 -13.02
N VAL A 213 11.15 -4.74 -14.09
CA VAL A 213 10.89 -5.32 -15.40
C VAL A 213 12.20 -5.97 -15.84
N ASP A 214 12.18 -7.29 -15.98
CA ASP A 214 13.34 -8.01 -16.49
C ASP A 214 13.67 -7.49 -17.90
N VAL A 215 14.92 -7.18 -18.11
CA VAL A 215 15.40 -6.76 -19.42
C VAL A 215 15.16 -7.91 -20.39
N PRO A 216 14.48 -7.69 -21.53
CA PRO A 216 14.23 -8.75 -22.50
C PRO A 216 15.54 -9.42 -22.98
N PRO A 217 15.56 -10.74 -23.20
CA PRO A 217 16.74 -11.41 -23.75
C PRO A 217 17.17 -10.77 -25.07
N GLY A 218 18.45 -10.37 -25.16
CA GLY A 218 18.98 -9.71 -26.34
C GLY A 218 18.81 -8.19 -26.40
N TYR A 219 18.27 -7.55 -25.36
CA TYR A 219 18.25 -6.09 -25.30
C TYR A 219 19.63 -5.53 -24.97
N ASP A 220 20.12 -4.66 -25.86
CA ASP A 220 21.34 -3.87 -25.62
C ASP A 220 20.99 -2.38 -25.61
N SER A 221 21.26 -1.74 -24.47
CA SER A 221 20.98 -0.31 -24.28
C SER A 221 21.84 0.58 -25.19
N GLN A 222 23.04 0.14 -25.60
CA GLN A 222 23.89 0.89 -26.51
C GLN A 222 23.35 0.83 -27.93
N GLU A 223 22.88 -0.35 -28.36
CA GLU A 223 22.23 -0.52 -29.65
C GLU A 223 20.93 0.29 -29.73
N ALA A 224 20.11 0.29 -28.67
CA ALA A 224 18.90 1.11 -28.58
C ALA A 224 19.20 2.61 -28.70
N ALA A 225 20.25 3.10 -28.03
CA ALA A 225 20.69 4.50 -28.11
C ALA A 225 21.26 4.84 -29.52
N ALA A 226 21.92 3.88 -30.19
CA ALA A 226 22.38 4.07 -31.55
C ALA A 226 21.21 4.22 -32.54
N TYR A 227 20.14 3.44 -32.39
CA TYR A 227 18.90 3.61 -33.17
C TYR A 227 18.25 4.99 -32.92
N GLU A 228 18.16 5.43 -31.70
CA GLU A 228 17.62 6.76 -31.38
C GLU A 228 18.43 7.86 -32.13
N THR A 229 19.74 7.77 -32.09
CA THR A 229 20.62 8.74 -32.77
C THR A 229 20.45 8.69 -34.29
N GLN A 230 20.39 7.48 -34.87
CA GLN A 230 20.23 7.29 -36.30
C GLN A 230 18.94 7.90 -36.83
N PHE A 231 17.82 7.70 -36.14
CA PHE A 231 16.50 8.22 -36.55
C PHE A 231 16.27 9.70 -36.20
N ARG A 232 17.01 10.24 -35.24
CA ARG A 232 16.94 11.66 -34.87
C ARG A 232 17.54 12.58 -35.94
N GLU A 233 18.48 12.06 -36.76
CA GLU A 233 19.16 12.84 -37.81
C GLU A 233 18.39 12.92 -39.12
N GLU A 234 17.37 12.12 -39.34
CA GLU A 234 16.50 12.24 -40.53
C GLU A 234 15.66 13.52 -40.44
N LYS A 235 16.09 14.56 -41.12
CA LYS A 235 15.32 15.80 -41.29
C LYS A 235 14.14 15.53 -42.19
N VAL A 236 12.96 15.36 -41.59
CA VAL A 236 11.70 15.37 -42.35
C VAL A 236 11.46 16.79 -42.84
N THR A 237 11.45 16.99 -44.18
CA THR A 237 11.13 18.28 -44.78
C THR A 237 9.62 18.54 -44.57
N PRO A 238 9.20 19.76 -44.16
CA PRO A 238 7.79 20.09 -43.88
C PRO A 238 6.84 19.79 -45.02
N GLU A 239 7.34 19.83 -46.28
CA GLU A 239 6.55 19.63 -47.50
C GLU A 239 6.08 18.19 -47.72
N VAL A 240 6.69 17.22 -47.02
CA VAL A 240 6.42 15.77 -47.17
C VAL A 240 5.95 15.13 -45.85
N ALA A 241 5.85 15.92 -44.77
CA ALA A 241 5.45 15.38 -43.49
C ALA A 241 3.95 14.99 -43.48
N PRO A 242 3.62 13.68 -43.38
CA PRO A 242 2.24 13.24 -43.22
C PRO A 242 1.68 13.66 -41.85
N ASN A 243 0.39 13.88 -41.79
CA ASN A 243 -0.30 13.99 -40.50
C ASN A 243 -0.34 12.59 -39.88
N ILE A 244 0.31 12.42 -38.74
CA ILE A 244 0.31 11.16 -37.99
C ILE A 244 -0.68 11.29 -36.85
N LEU A 245 -1.76 10.47 -36.88
CA LEU A 245 -2.70 10.33 -35.79
C LEU A 245 -2.39 9.01 -35.06
N MET A 246 -1.85 9.10 -33.86
CA MET A 246 -1.69 7.93 -32.99
C MET A 246 -2.89 7.81 -32.07
N VAL A 247 -3.60 6.69 -32.17
CA VAL A 247 -4.73 6.37 -31.27
C VAL A 247 -4.30 5.21 -30.39
N MET A 248 -4.16 5.47 -29.10
CA MET A 248 -3.90 4.43 -28.11
C MET A 248 -5.24 3.81 -27.68
N CYS A 249 -5.46 2.57 -28.08
CA CYS A 249 -6.65 1.81 -27.70
C CYS A 249 -6.32 0.89 -26.52
N GLU A 250 -6.43 1.40 -25.30
CA GLU A 250 -5.99 0.68 -24.09
C GLU A 250 -6.88 -0.49 -23.71
N ALA A 251 -8.13 -0.50 -24.04
CA ALA A 251 -9.03 -1.59 -23.68
C ALA A 251 -9.91 -1.95 -24.87
N PHE A 252 -9.33 -2.57 -25.86
CA PHE A 252 -10.08 -3.00 -27.04
C PHE A 252 -10.92 -4.27 -26.81
N THR A 253 -11.15 -4.64 -25.55
CA THR A 253 -12.05 -5.72 -25.18
C THR A 253 -13.32 -5.11 -24.61
N ASP A 254 -14.46 -5.50 -25.16
CA ASP A 254 -15.76 -5.26 -24.55
C ASP A 254 -16.01 -6.35 -23.48
N PRO A 255 -15.73 -6.08 -22.19
CA PRO A 255 -15.92 -7.05 -21.13
C PRO A 255 -17.37 -7.14 -20.70
N VAL A 256 -18.22 -6.30 -21.25
CA VAL A 256 -19.63 -6.23 -20.88
C VAL A 256 -20.45 -7.07 -21.85
N SER A 257 -21.40 -7.78 -21.30
CA SER A 257 -22.37 -8.52 -22.06
C SER A 257 -22.95 -7.63 -23.16
N TYR A 258 -22.81 -8.06 -24.36
CA TYR A 258 -23.06 -7.43 -25.64
C TYR A 258 -24.42 -6.71 -25.80
N THR A 259 -25.18 -6.52 -24.76
CA THR A 259 -26.58 -6.16 -24.88
C THR A 259 -26.88 -4.69 -24.70
N HIS A 260 -26.07 -3.87 -24.06
CA HIS A 260 -26.47 -2.48 -23.81
C HIS A 260 -25.44 -1.37 -23.97
N LEU A 261 -24.16 -1.65 -24.15
CA LEU A 261 -23.17 -0.58 -24.46
C LEU A 261 -22.83 -0.49 -25.94
N ARG A 262 -23.29 -1.44 -26.72
CA ARG A 262 -22.91 -1.65 -28.11
C ARG A 262 -23.24 -0.50 -29.06
N ALA A 263 -24.25 0.28 -28.78
CA ALA A 263 -24.75 1.29 -29.71
C ALA A 263 -24.04 2.63 -29.57
N HIS A 264 -23.36 2.89 -28.44
CA HIS A 264 -22.86 4.21 -28.13
C HIS A 264 -21.34 4.29 -28.04
N GLU A 265 -20.66 3.14 -27.93
CA GLU A 265 -19.26 3.10 -27.50
C GLU A 265 -18.35 2.30 -28.40
N THR A 266 -18.88 1.69 -29.44
CA THR A 266 -18.05 0.93 -30.35
C THR A 266 -17.48 1.79 -31.46
N SER A 267 -16.26 1.56 -31.81
CA SER A 267 -15.58 2.10 -32.96
C SER A 267 -16.23 1.74 -34.32
N ALA A 268 -17.38 1.09 -34.29
CA ALA A 268 -18.12 0.68 -35.48
C ALA A 268 -19.13 1.76 -35.95
N HIS A 269 -19.02 2.98 -35.41
CA HIS A 269 -19.73 4.14 -35.91
C HIS A 269 -18.83 5.01 -36.76
#